data_95cb1c6b2be41d21691ddb6ba381af5e
#
_entry.id   95cb1c6b2be41d21691ddb6ba381af5e
#
_cell.length_a   1.000
_cell.length_b   1.000
_cell.length_c   1.000
_cell.angle_alpha   90.00
_cell.angle_beta   90.00
_cell.angle_gamma   90.00
#
_symmetry.space_group_name_H-M   'P 1'
#
loop_
_entity.id
_entity.type
_entity.pdbx_description
1 polymer ?
#
loop_
_entity_poly.entity_id
_entity_poly.type
_entity_poly.pdbx_seq_one_letter_code
_entity_poly.pdbx_strand_id
1 'polypeptide(L)'
;MIPETDRAYIAGLFDGEGCVSYKQYQRKRKHNKKPYPTWQIRLEMSMTDKSVLQWVHEVLGVGTVNVKRYKTPYAVGWKKQWRWR
;
A
#
# COMPACT_ATOMS: atom_id res chain seq x y z
N MET A 1 -18.46 9.51 -7.92
CA MET A 1 -17.49 9.56 -9.05
C MET A 1 -16.29 10.43 -8.64
N ILE A 2 -15.09 9.96 -8.88
CA ILE A 2 -13.88 10.70 -8.56
C ILE A 2 -13.65 11.77 -9.63
N PRO A 3 -13.44 13.05 -9.25
CA PRO A 3 -13.15 14.09 -10.23
C PRO A 3 -11.90 13.74 -11.06
N GLU A 4 -11.91 14.13 -12.33
CA GLU A 4 -10.83 13.83 -13.25
C GLU A 4 -9.49 14.41 -12.79
N THR A 5 -9.50 15.63 -12.25
CA THR A 5 -8.30 16.28 -11.71
C THR A 5 -7.71 15.49 -10.53
N ASP A 6 -8.56 14.96 -9.66
CA ASP A 6 -8.11 14.14 -8.53
C ASP A 6 -7.54 12.82 -9.03
N ARG A 7 -8.17 12.18 -10.01
CA ARG A 7 -7.65 10.96 -10.62
C ARG A 7 -6.28 11.18 -11.25
N ALA A 8 -6.11 12.27 -11.97
CA ALA A 8 -4.83 12.61 -12.60
C ALA A 8 -3.75 12.85 -11.55
N TYR A 9 -4.08 13.55 -10.47
CA TYR A 9 -3.14 13.82 -9.40
C TYR A 9 -2.71 12.52 -8.70
N ILE A 10 -3.66 11.65 -8.37
CA ILE A 10 -3.36 10.37 -7.71
C ILE A 10 -2.55 9.46 -8.64
N ALA A 11 -2.86 9.43 -9.93
CA ALA A 11 -2.08 8.66 -10.90
C ALA A 11 -0.64 9.15 -10.97
N GLY A 12 -0.43 10.47 -10.95
CA GLY A 12 0.91 11.05 -10.91
C GLY A 12 1.65 10.73 -9.62
N LEU A 13 0.97 10.79 -8.48
CA LEU A 13 1.56 10.38 -7.20
C LEU A 13 1.96 8.90 -7.22
N PHE A 14 1.10 8.05 -7.74
CA PHE A 14 1.37 6.62 -7.81
C PHE A 14 2.55 6.33 -8.74
N ASP A 15 2.65 7.04 -9.85
CA ASP A 15 3.75 6.88 -10.80
C ASP A 15 5.10 7.25 -10.16
N GLY A 16 5.13 8.29 -9.32
CA GLY A 16 6.36 8.74 -8.65
C GLY A 16 6.66 8.00 -7.34
N GLU A 17 5.65 7.71 -6.55
CA GLU A 17 5.81 7.21 -5.17
C GLU A 17 5.19 5.82 -4.96
N GLY A 18 4.48 5.31 -5.94
CA GLY A 18 3.78 4.04 -5.82
C GLY A 18 4.62 2.85 -6.21
N CYS A 19 4.15 1.69 -5.79
CA CYS A 19 4.76 0.41 -6.10
C CYS A 19 3.68 -0.62 -6.36
N VAL A 20 3.86 -1.41 -7.41
CA VAL A 20 3.01 -2.57 -7.67
C VAL A 20 3.84 -3.80 -7.38
N SER A 21 3.39 -4.62 -6.46
CA SER A 21 4.05 -5.88 -6.16
C SER A 21 3.14 -7.06 -6.49
N TYR A 22 3.77 -8.15 -6.90
CA TYR A 22 3.09 -9.36 -7.30
C TYR A 22 3.72 -10.52 -6.55
N LYS A 23 2.89 -11.22 -5.77
CA LYS A 23 3.40 -12.22 -4.85
C LYS A 23 2.55 -13.48 -4.92
N GLN A 24 3.21 -14.63 -4.95
CA GLN A 24 2.58 -15.93 -4.76
C GLN A 24 2.85 -16.39 -3.33
N TYR A 25 1.82 -16.91 -2.69
CA TYR A 25 1.97 -17.53 -1.39
C TYR A 25 1.07 -18.74 -1.26
N GLN A 26 1.43 -19.64 -0.34
CA GLN A 26 0.66 -20.83 -0.04
C GLN A 26 -0.40 -20.50 0.99
N ARG A 27 -1.65 -20.86 0.70
CA ARG A 27 -2.75 -20.66 1.63
C ARG A 27 -3.32 -22.02 2.01
N LYS A 28 -3.44 -22.26 3.32
CA LYS A 28 -4.04 -23.50 3.84
C LYS A 28 -5.55 -23.34 3.92
N ARG A 29 -6.25 -24.37 3.45
CA ARG A 29 -7.70 -24.43 3.58
C ARG A 29 -8.08 -24.83 5.01
N LYS A 30 -9.19 -24.29 5.50
CA LYS A 30 -9.67 -24.52 6.87
C LYS A 30 -9.94 -26.00 7.18
N HIS A 31 -10.47 -26.75 6.20
CA HIS A 31 -10.83 -28.16 6.35
C HIS A 31 -10.02 -29.11 5.46
N ASN A 32 -9.05 -28.56 4.76
CA ASN A 32 -8.18 -29.33 3.88
C ASN A 32 -6.75 -29.04 4.27
N LYS A 33 -6.00 -30.08 4.57
CA LYS A 33 -4.62 -29.98 5.03
C LYS A 33 -3.63 -29.64 3.94
N LYS A 34 -4.03 -29.74 2.65
CA LYS A 34 -3.13 -29.42 1.54
C LYS A 34 -3.15 -27.93 1.26
N PRO A 35 -1.99 -27.24 1.30
CA PRO A 35 -1.92 -25.84 0.89
C PRO A 35 -2.18 -25.70 -0.60
N TYR A 36 -2.70 -24.54 -1.02
CA TYR A 36 -2.90 -24.23 -2.42
C TYR A 36 -2.24 -22.90 -2.76
N PRO A 37 -1.72 -22.71 -3.99
CA PRO A 37 -1.10 -21.47 -4.38
C PRO A 37 -2.12 -20.34 -4.50
N THR A 38 -1.76 -19.18 -4.00
CA THR A 38 -2.59 -17.98 -4.11
C THR A 38 -1.72 -16.84 -4.63
N TRP A 39 -2.26 -16.09 -5.58
CA TRP A 39 -1.59 -14.93 -6.15
C TRP A 39 -2.18 -13.65 -5.59
N GLN A 40 -1.34 -12.68 -5.33
CA GLN A 40 -1.75 -11.38 -4.81
C GLN A 40 -1.04 -10.26 -5.56
N ILE A 41 -1.83 -9.28 -6.01
CA ILE A 41 -1.30 -8.03 -6.53
C ILE A 41 -1.52 -6.98 -5.45
N ARG A 42 -0.47 -6.26 -5.11
CA ARG A 42 -0.50 -5.24 -4.06
C ARG A 42 -0.08 -3.90 -4.64
N LEU A 43 -0.90 -2.88 -4.38
CA LEU A 43 -0.60 -1.50 -4.73
C LEU A 43 -0.27 -0.74 -3.44
N GLU A 44 0.84 -0.01 -3.45
CA GLU A 44 1.30 0.71 -2.27
C GLU A 44 1.83 2.09 -2.64
N MET A 45 1.64 3.06 -1.74
CA MET A 45 2.35 4.34 -1.77
C MET A 45 2.90 4.60 -0.38
N SER A 46 4.16 5.07 -0.32
CA SER A 46 4.83 5.40 0.94
C SER A 46 5.34 6.83 0.87
N MET A 47 5.04 7.62 1.89
CA MET A 47 5.42 9.03 1.95
C MET A 47 5.67 9.45 3.40
N THR A 48 6.45 10.51 3.57
CA THR A 48 6.62 11.13 4.89
C THR A 48 5.42 12.01 5.26
N ASP A 49 4.64 12.45 4.27
CA ASP A 49 3.47 13.30 4.46
C ASP A 49 2.21 12.43 4.58
N LYS A 50 1.77 12.21 5.81
CA LYS A 50 0.57 11.43 6.10
C LYS A 50 -0.70 12.07 5.52
N SER A 51 -0.77 13.40 5.52
CA SER A 51 -1.99 14.10 5.08
C SER A 51 -2.31 13.83 3.62
N VAL A 52 -1.28 13.72 2.77
CA VAL A 52 -1.47 13.37 1.35
C VAL A 52 -2.05 11.96 1.20
N LEU A 53 -1.51 10.99 1.95
CA LEU A 53 -2.01 9.62 1.90
C LEU A 53 -3.42 9.50 2.45
N GLN A 54 -3.76 10.25 3.49
CA GLN A 54 -5.12 10.29 4.01
C GLN A 54 -6.09 10.87 2.99
N TRP A 55 -5.69 11.91 2.28
CA TRP A 55 -6.50 12.47 1.19
C TRP A 55 -6.72 11.45 0.09
N VAL A 56 -5.67 10.70 -0.32
CA VAL A 56 -5.80 9.63 -1.31
C VAL A 56 -6.80 8.58 -0.85
N HIS A 57 -6.71 8.17 0.42
CA HIS A 57 -7.62 7.19 0.99
C HIS A 57 -9.08 7.68 0.94
N GLU A 58 -9.31 8.93 1.29
CA GLU A 58 -10.65 9.52 1.27
C GLU A 58 -11.22 9.58 -0.16
N VAL A 59 -10.40 10.00 -1.11
CA VAL A 59 -10.84 10.14 -2.50
C VAL A 59 -11.14 8.78 -3.12
N LEU A 60 -10.26 7.80 -2.93
CA LEU A 60 -10.44 6.47 -3.51
C LEU A 60 -11.48 5.63 -2.77
N GLY A 61 -11.65 5.86 -1.47
CA GLY A 61 -12.59 5.10 -0.65
C GLY A 61 -12.15 3.66 -0.38
N VAL A 62 -10.92 3.30 -0.70
CA VAL A 62 -10.39 1.95 -0.52
C VAL A 62 -8.98 2.01 0.05
N GLY A 63 -8.52 0.90 0.60
CA GLY A 63 -7.20 0.79 1.17
C GLY A 63 -7.14 1.25 2.62
N THR A 64 -5.94 1.27 3.17
CA THR A 64 -5.69 1.71 4.55
C THR A 64 -4.43 2.56 4.58
N VAL A 65 -4.33 3.46 5.56
CA VAL A 65 -3.14 4.28 5.80
C VAL A 65 -2.57 3.89 7.15
N ASN A 66 -1.33 3.41 7.15
CA ASN A 66 -0.65 2.95 8.35
C ASN A 66 0.79 3.45 8.35
N VAL A 67 1.39 3.52 9.54
CA VAL A 67 2.81 3.83 9.65
C VAL A 67 3.63 2.68 9.07
N LYS A 68 4.66 3.02 8.28
CA LYS A 68 5.57 2.03 7.75
C LYS A 68 6.59 1.65 8.83
N ARG A 69 6.65 0.37 9.17
CA ARG A 69 7.58 -0.13 10.18
C ARG A 69 8.85 -0.63 9.50
N TYR A 70 9.99 -0.21 10.05
CA TYR A 70 11.28 -0.69 9.60
C TYR A 70 11.69 -1.89 10.46
N LYS A 71 12.10 -2.97 9.79
CA LYS A 71 12.51 -4.21 10.49
C LYS A 71 13.99 -4.21 10.85
N THR A 72 14.71 -3.16 10.52
CA THR A 72 16.15 -3.08 10.74
C THR A 72 16.47 -2.14 11.89
N PRO A 73 17.42 -2.49 12.78
CA PRO A 73 17.85 -1.60 13.84
C PRO A 73 18.59 -0.36 13.33
N TYR A 74 19.03 -0.37 12.07
CA TYR A 74 19.70 0.77 11.46
C TYR A 74 18.75 1.88 11.03
N ALA A 75 17.45 1.68 11.18
CA ALA A 75 16.45 2.69 10.83
C ALA A 75 16.30 3.80 11.88
N VAL A 76 17.09 3.75 12.94
CA VAL A 76 17.08 4.79 13.98
C VAL A 76 17.52 6.13 13.36
N GLY A 77 16.70 7.17 13.55
CA GLY A 77 16.95 8.49 12.95
C GLY A 77 16.34 8.68 11.56
N TRP A 78 15.80 7.65 10.94
CA TRP A 78 15.08 7.81 9.69
C TRP A 78 13.75 8.51 9.93
N LYS A 79 13.33 9.33 8.96
CA LYS A 79 12.03 9.97 9.03
C LYS A 79 10.92 8.93 9.02
N LYS A 80 9.91 9.13 9.87
CA LYS A 80 8.73 8.28 9.90
C LYS A 80 8.00 8.37 8.55
N GLN A 81 7.72 7.22 7.97
CA GLN A 81 6.95 7.13 6.73
C GLN A 81 5.60 6.49 6.99
N TRP A 82 4.62 6.90 6.20
CA TRP A 82 3.29 6.34 6.19
C TRP A 82 3.08 5.59 4.89
N ARG A 83 2.23 4.60 4.92
CA ARG A 83 1.97 3.76 3.76
C ARG A 83 0.48 3.60 3.56
N TRP A 84 0.02 3.86 2.34
CA TRP A 84 -1.30 3.49 1.87
C TRP A 84 -1.19 2.16 1.11
N ARG A 85 -2.13 1.28 1.37
CA ARG A 85 -2.22 0.01 0.65
C ARG A 85 -3.62 -0.25 0.16
#